data_68e9ccae39a426ad0a7f075844e675cb
#
_entry.id   68e9ccae39a426ad0a7f075844e675cb
#
_cell.length_a   1.000
_cell.length_b   1.000
_cell.length_c   1.000
_cell.angle_alpha   90.00
_cell.angle_beta   90.00
_cell.angle_gamma   90.00
#
_symmetry.space_group_name_H-M   'P 1'
#
loop_
_entity.id
_entity.type
_entity.pdbx_description
1 polymer ?
#
loop_
_entity_poly.entity_id
_entity_poly.type
_entity_poly.pdbx_seq_one_letter_code
_entity_poly.pdbx_strand_id
1 'polypeptide(L)'
;MFSRKVSTAKTGNEIASCCHTSRRSHHSTIFGGVFTAVIVLLAAACDPIQGSGAGNPPDPARYIHVDEASRAAVVTLVAAYPATDFQFNYDGYGSGSLVLTVPVAWKVTVQCENRGTVANSCSVVKDEKATQPIDPSWTTPDLEPGSSATFTFTPTTPGSYRIASLVDGHEASGMWLDLEVVASGRPKLEAPGG
;
A
#
# COMPACT_ATOMS: atom_id res chain seq x y z
N MET A 1 26.61 -40.30 24.52
CA MET A 1 27.97 -40.15 23.96
C MET A 1 27.87 -40.22 22.46
N PHE A 2 27.66 -39.09 21.80
CA PHE A 2 27.97 -38.90 20.37
C PHE A 2 27.91 -37.38 20.10
N SER A 3 29.11 -36.81 20.02
CA SER A 3 29.37 -35.43 19.64
C SER A 3 29.28 -35.28 18.15
N ARG A 4 28.58 -34.28 17.61
CA ARG A 4 28.72 -33.81 16.23
C ARG A 4 29.05 -32.34 16.16
N LYS A 5 30.20 -32.10 15.56
CA LYS A 5 30.84 -30.81 15.32
C LYS A 5 29.96 -29.90 14.43
N VAL A 6 29.91 -28.64 14.83
CA VAL A 6 29.46 -27.51 14.02
C VAL A 6 30.57 -27.14 13.05
N SER A 7 30.23 -27.08 11.78
CA SER A 7 31.11 -26.54 10.71
C SER A 7 30.56 -25.16 10.31
N THR A 8 31.35 -24.15 10.58
CA THR A 8 31.15 -22.77 10.10
C THR A 8 31.61 -22.65 8.66
N ALA A 9 30.73 -22.31 7.74
CA ALA A 9 31.08 -21.86 6.39
C ALA A 9 30.84 -20.34 6.29
N LYS A 10 31.94 -19.63 6.14
CA LYS A 10 32.04 -18.21 5.85
C LYS A 10 32.01 -18.07 4.32
N THR A 11 31.02 -17.40 3.76
CA THR A 11 31.07 -17.01 2.34
C THR A 11 30.76 -15.52 2.24
N GLY A 12 31.80 -14.77 1.94
CA GLY A 12 31.66 -13.38 1.51
C GLY A 12 31.08 -13.33 0.10
N ASN A 13 30.25 -12.36 -0.16
CA ASN A 13 29.80 -12.04 -1.49
C ASN A 13 30.19 -10.59 -1.79
N GLU A 14 31.30 -10.46 -2.56
CA GLU A 14 31.72 -9.19 -3.13
C GLU A 14 30.77 -8.80 -4.26
N ILE A 15 30.23 -7.60 -4.16
CA ILE A 15 29.47 -6.99 -5.24
C ILE A 15 30.48 -6.37 -6.22
N ALA A 16 30.62 -7.01 -7.37
CA ALA A 16 31.46 -6.52 -8.46
C ALA A 16 30.81 -5.32 -9.15
N SER A 17 31.50 -4.19 -9.08
CA SER A 17 31.23 -2.97 -9.83
C SER A 17 31.56 -3.20 -11.32
N CYS A 18 30.56 -3.12 -12.19
CA CYS A 18 30.75 -3.10 -13.64
C CYS A 18 30.73 -1.66 -14.15
N CYS A 19 31.91 -1.01 -14.16
CA CYS A 19 32.16 0.12 -15.05
C CYS A 19 33.20 -0.32 -16.10
N HIS A 20 32.73 -0.69 -17.29
CA HIS A 20 33.58 -1.01 -18.44
C HIS A 20 33.70 0.22 -19.34
N THR A 21 34.79 1.00 -19.14
CA THR A 21 35.17 2.08 -20.05
C THR A 21 35.96 1.51 -21.21
N SER A 22 35.34 1.38 -22.37
CA SER A 22 36.00 1.07 -23.62
C SER A 22 36.66 2.32 -24.22
N ARG A 23 37.98 2.44 -24.09
CA ARG A 23 38.78 3.43 -24.84
C ARG A 23 39.06 2.86 -26.23
N ARG A 24 38.44 3.42 -27.26
CA ARG A 24 38.95 3.29 -28.65
C ARG A 24 39.77 4.50 -29.02
N SER A 25 41.05 4.25 -29.24
CA SER A 25 42.02 5.16 -29.84
C SER A 25 41.83 5.18 -31.36
N HIS A 26 41.52 6.32 -31.93
CA HIS A 26 41.65 6.54 -33.36
C HIS A 26 42.73 7.56 -33.61
N HIS A 27 43.82 7.08 -34.21
CA HIS A 27 44.82 7.93 -34.90
C HIS A 27 44.15 8.49 -36.14
N SER A 28 44.17 9.81 -36.31
CA SER A 28 43.86 10.44 -37.60
C SER A 28 44.87 11.50 -37.92
N THR A 29 45.34 11.42 -39.10
CA THR A 29 46.40 12.15 -39.78
C THR A 29 45.99 13.57 -40.11
N ILE A 30 46.96 14.48 -40.04
CA ILE A 30 46.85 15.93 -40.26
C ILE A 30 46.52 16.25 -41.73
N PHE A 31 45.51 17.08 -41.98
CA PHE A 31 45.39 17.97 -43.11
C PHE A 31 44.79 19.29 -42.69
N GLY A 32 45.46 20.37 -43.06
CA GLY A 32 45.18 21.73 -42.64
C GLY A 32 43.87 22.28 -43.23
N GLY A 33 43.12 22.92 -42.41
CA GLY A 33 41.94 23.71 -42.77
C GLY A 33 41.43 24.39 -41.51
N VAL A 34 41.45 25.74 -41.53
CA VAL A 34 40.92 26.57 -40.45
C VAL A 34 39.41 26.37 -40.42
N PHE A 35 38.91 25.49 -39.54
CA PHE A 35 37.49 25.39 -39.19
C PHE A 35 37.32 25.75 -37.73
N THR A 36 36.60 26.83 -37.50
CA THR A 36 36.13 27.22 -36.17
C THR A 36 35.23 26.09 -35.61
N ALA A 37 35.79 25.22 -34.81
CA ALA A 37 35.01 24.15 -34.17
C ALA A 37 34.20 24.77 -33.05
N VAL A 38 32.91 24.94 -33.29
CA VAL A 38 31.92 25.14 -32.21
C VAL A 38 31.83 23.82 -31.44
N ILE A 39 32.47 23.77 -30.29
CA ILE A 39 32.33 22.66 -29.35
C ILE A 39 30.96 22.79 -28.70
N VAL A 40 29.97 22.10 -29.24
CA VAL A 40 28.71 21.87 -28.51
C VAL A 40 29.01 20.84 -27.42
N LEU A 41 29.19 21.34 -26.21
CA LEU A 41 29.18 20.50 -25.01
C LEU A 41 27.77 19.91 -24.86
N LEU A 42 27.55 18.73 -25.39
CA LEU A 42 26.43 17.87 -24.97
C LEU A 42 26.71 17.47 -23.53
N ALA A 43 26.20 18.26 -22.59
CA ALA A 43 26.01 17.80 -21.23
C ALA A 43 25.01 16.63 -21.31
N ALA A 44 25.54 15.40 -21.26
CA ALA A 44 24.71 14.25 -20.94
C ALA A 44 24.18 14.49 -19.52
N ALA A 45 23.00 15.07 -19.44
CA ALA A 45 22.20 15.02 -18.23
C ALA A 45 21.97 13.52 -17.98
N CYS A 46 22.69 12.95 -17.03
CA CYS A 46 22.23 11.75 -16.37
C CYS A 46 20.96 12.16 -15.63
N ASP A 47 19.82 12.02 -16.28
CA ASP A 47 18.57 11.98 -15.54
C ASP A 47 18.72 10.86 -14.51
N PRO A 48 18.62 11.16 -13.21
CA PRO A 48 18.49 10.09 -12.24
C PRO A 48 17.28 9.29 -12.73
N ILE A 49 17.45 7.97 -12.89
CA ILE A 49 16.34 7.06 -13.08
C ILE A 49 15.44 7.32 -11.88
N GLN A 50 14.48 8.19 -12.04
CA GLN A 50 13.36 8.30 -11.11
C GLN A 50 12.68 6.97 -11.22
N GLY A 51 12.91 6.14 -10.19
CA GLY A 51 12.19 4.91 -10.03
C GLY A 51 10.73 5.24 -10.25
N SER A 52 10.06 4.45 -11.06
CA SER A 52 8.65 4.61 -11.48
C SER A 52 7.85 4.95 -10.23
N GLY A 53 7.49 6.24 -10.09
CA GLY A 53 7.06 6.80 -8.83
C GLY A 53 5.91 5.99 -8.27
N ALA A 54 6.02 5.65 -7.00
CA ALA A 54 4.85 5.35 -6.21
C ALA A 54 3.90 6.52 -6.44
N GLY A 55 2.92 6.32 -7.31
CA GLY A 55 1.89 7.34 -7.56
C GLY A 55 1.20 7.64 -6.22
N ASN A 56 0.83 8.88 -6.01
CA ASN A 56 0.03 9.20 -4.82
C ASN A 56 -1.17 8.26 -4.76
N PRO A 57 -1.55 7.79 -3.56
CA PRO A 57 -2.77 7.01 -3.41
C PRO A 57 -3.94 7.72 -4.09
N PRO A 58 -4.89 7.00 -4.69
CA PRO A 58 -6.05 7.62 -5.31
C PRO A 58 -6.91 8.35 -4.29
N ASP A 59 -7.69 9.34 -4.75
CA ASP A 59 -8.67 10.01 -3.90
C ASP A 59 -9.60 8.98 -3.23
N PRO A 60 -9.67 8.95 -1.89
CA PRO A 60 -10.51 8.00 -1.15
C PRO A 60 -11.99 8.07 -1.51
N ALA A 61 -12.50 9.23 -1.90
CA ALA A 61 -13.91 9.41 -2.29
C ALA A 61 -14.33 8.50 -3.46
N ARG A 62 -13.40 7.96 -4.23
CA ARG A 62 -13.67 7.00 -5.32
C ARG A 62 -14.03 5.61 -4.83
N TYR A 63 -13.70 5.29 -3.59
CA TYR A 63 -13.91 3.97 -2.99
C TYR A 63 -15.15 3.90 -2.11
N ILE A 64 -15.96 4.96 -2.06
CA ILE A 64 -17.23 4.97 -1.34
C ILE A 64 -18.38 5.37 -2.25
N HIS A 65 -19.47 4.62 -2.20
CA HIS A 65 -20.75 4.97 -2.81
C HIS A 65 -21.82 5.09 -1.72
N VAL A 66 -22.53 6.21 -1.70
CA VAL A 66 -23.52 6.53 -0.64
C VAL A 66 -24.90 6.66 -1.26
N ASP A 67 -25.84 5.86 -0.77
CA ASP A 67 -27.28 5.98 -1.05
C ASP A 67 -28.00 6.55 0.18
N GLU A 68 -28.31 7.83 0.13
CA GLU A 68 -28.98 8.51 1.24
C GLU A 68 -30.44 8.06 1.41
N ALA A 69 -31.11 7.68 0.33
CA ALA A 69 -32.52 7.30 0.38
C ALA A 69 -32.71 5.99 1.16
N SER A 70 -31.81 5.04 1.00
CA SER A 70 -31.83 3.77 1.74
C SER A 70 -30.96 3.79 3.00
N ARG A 71 -30.27 4.88 3.30
CA ARG A 71 -29.26 5.00 4.36
C ARG A 71 -28.22 3.88 4.28
N ALA A 72 -27.69 3.66 3.09
CA ALA A 72 -26.72 2.63 2.81
C ALA A 72 -25.44 3.23 2.20
N ALA A 73 -24.32 2.56 2.45
CA ALA A 73 -23.05 2.86 1.79
C ALA A 73 -22.36 1.56 1.37
N VAL A 74 -21.63 1.62 0.26
CA VAL A 74 -20.71 0.58 -0.18
C VAL A 74 -19.33 1.16 -0.14
N VAL A 75 -18.40 0.49 0.54
CA VAL A 75 -17.00 0.87 0.64
C VAL A 75 -16.16 -0.25 0.04
N THR A 76 -15.31 0.08 -0.93
CA THR A 76 -14.34 -0.86 -1.47
C THR A 76 -13.00 -0.62 -0.77
N LEU A 77 -12.40 -1.67 -0.22
CA LEU A 77 -11.07 -1.66 0.38
C LEU A 77 -10.15 -2.60 -0.40
N VAL A 78 -9.19 -2.01 -1.08
CA VAL A 78 -8.15 -2.76 -1.81
C VAL A 78 -6.97 -2.98 -0.89
N ALA A 79 -6.86 -4.19 -0.34
CA ALA A 79 -5.73 -4.61 0.47
C ALA A 79 -4.47 -4.72 -0.39
N ALA A 80 -3.36 -4.18 0.10
CA ALA A 80 -2.06 -4.13 -0.56
C ALA A 80 -2.14 -3.40 -1.92
N TYR A 81 -2.62 -2.16 -1.92
CA TYR A 81 -2.74 -1.35 -3.13
C TYR A 81 -1.37 -1.17 -3.81
N PRO A 82 -1.25 -1.48 -5.11
CA PRO A 82 0.03 -1.59 -5.81
C PRO A 82 0.70 -0.26 -6.15
N ALA A 83 0.05 0.89 -5.92
CA ALA A 83 0.60 2.20 -6.19
C ALA A 83 1.57 2.70 -5.10
N THR A 84 1.74 1.95 -4.03
CA THR A 84 2.64 2.28 -2.92
C THR A 84 3.60 1.11 -2.68
N ASP A 85 4.80 1.40 -2.16
CA ASP A 85 5.77 0.37 -1.76
C ASP A 85 5.31 -0.40 -0.50
N PHE A 86 4.18 -0.03 0.07
CA PHE A 86 3.60 -0.63 1.25
C PHE A 86 2.66 -1.78 0.89
N GLN A 87 2.96 -2.97 1.39
CA GLN A 87 2.06 -4.12 1.26
C GLN A 87 0.92 -4.09 2.30
N PHE A 88 1.12 -3.40 3.43
CA PHE A 88 0.18 -3.34 4.54
C PHE A 88 -0.63 -2.04 4.53
N ASN A 89 -1.57 -1.95 3.58
CA ASN A 89 -2.41 -0.79 3.40
C ASN A 89 -3.79 -1.17 2.85
N TYR A 90 -4.76 -0.25 2.96
CA TYR A 90 -6.01 -0.26 2.21
C TYR A 90 -6.02 0.96 1.29
N ASP A 91 -6.28 0.75 -0.01
CA ASP A 91 -6.35 1.80 -1.04
C ASP A 91 -5.08 2.67 -1.15
N GLY A 92 -3.94 2.14 -0.68
CA GLY A 92 -2.67 2.87 -0.62
C GLY A 92 -2.45 3.66 0.67
N TYR A 93 -3.36 3.58 1.62
CA TYR A 93 -3.30 4.25 2.92
C TYR A 93 -3.09 3.22 4.03
N GLY A 94 -2.19 3.49 4.95
CA GLY A 94 -1.91 2.63 6.10
C GLY A 94 -1.87 3.40 7.40
N SER A 95 -1.82 2.66 8.51
CA SER A 95 -1.64 3.21 9.86
C SER A 95 -2.65 4.31 10.22
N GLY A 96 -3.94 4.12 9.86
CA GLY A 96 -5.00 5.05 10.18
C GLY A 96 -5.02 6.35 9.37
N SER A 97 -4.19 6.47 8.32
CA SER A 97 -4.21 7.64 7.45
C SER A 97 -5.44 7.71 6.54
N LEU A 98 -6.28 6.67 6.54
CA LEU A 98 -7.61 6.63 5.92
C LEU A 98 -8.67 6.58 7.02
N VAL A 99 -9.71 7.39 6.90
CA VAL A 99 -10.79 7.48 7.88
C VAL A 99 -12.14 7.25 7.20
N LEU A 100 -12.86 6.22 7.64
CA LEU A 100 -14.23 5.98 7.28
C LEU A 100 -15.14 6.54 8.37
N THR A 101 -15.89 7.60 8.09
CA THR A 101 -16.92 8.13 8.98
C THR A 101 -18.27 7.52 8.62
N VAL A 102 -18.99 6.97 9.60
CA VAL A 102 -20.29 6.33 9.40
C VAL A 102 -21.26 6.79 10.50
N PRO A 103 -22.43 7.36 10.17
CA PRO A 103 -23.45 7.61 11.19
C PRO A 103 -24.08 6.31 11.68
N VAL A 104 -24.57 6.31 12.92
CA VAL A 104 -25.34 5.17 13.47
C VAL A 104 -26.54 4.82 12.60
N ALA A 105 -26.92 3.56 12.59
CA ALA A 105 -28.02 2.99 11.82
C ALA A 105 -27.88 3.13 10.28
N TRP A 106 -26.69 3.39 9.76
CA TRP A 106 -26.38 3.23 8.34
C TRP A 106 -25.92 1.82 8.06
N LYS A 107 -26.44 1.23 7.00
CA LYS A 107 -26.03 -0.08 6.52
C LYS A 107 -24.78 0.08 5.64
N VAL A 108 -23.64 -0.43 6.06
CA VAL A 108 -22.38 -0.34 5.32
C VAL A 108 -21.99 -1.72 4.80
N THR A 109 -21.83 -1.84 3.50
CA THR A 109 -21.25 -3.03 2.86
C THR A 109 -19.78 -2.75 2.55
N VAL A 110 -18.88 -3.54 3.10
CA VAL A 110 -17.45 -3.51 2.80
C VAL A 110 -17.15 -4.57 1.75
N GLN A 111 -16.59 -4.14 0.63
CA GLN A 111 -16.03 -4.99 -0.41
C GLN A 111 -14.51 -5.02 -0.22
N CYS A 112 -13.98 -6.13 0.26
CA CYS A 112 -12.54 -6.30 0.51
C CYS A 112 -11.93 -7.07 -0.66
N GLU A 113 -10.93 -6.49 -1.34
CA GLU A 113 -10.19 -7.08 -2.45
C GLU A 113 -8.73 -7.27 -2.05
N ASN A 114 -8.18 -8.46 -2.13
CA ASN A 114 -6.74 -8.67 -1.90
C ASN A 114 -5.97 -8.60 -3.23
N ARG A 115 -5.19 -7.55 -3.43
CA ARG A 115 -4.26 -7.38 -4.56
C ARG A 115 -2.81 -7.62 -4.18
N GLY A 116 -2.55 -8.03 -2.93
CA GLY A 116 -1.23 -8.35 -2.44
C GLY A 116 -0.75 -9.74 -2.85
N THR A 117 0.40 -10.12 -2.28
CA THR A 117 1.06 -11.41 -2.50
C THR A 117 0.93 -12.36 -1.31
N VAL A 118 0.31 -11.89 -0.23
CA VAL A 118 0.04 -12.65 0.99
C VAL A 118 -1.46 -12.58 1.31
N ALA A 119 -1.95 -13.49 2.16
CA ALA A 119 -3.34 -13.44 2.61
C ALA A 119 -3.62 -12.14 3.37
N ASN A 120 -4.83 -11.59 3.20
CA ASN A 120 -5.29 -10.37 3.87
C ASN A 120 -6.74 -10.53 4.31
N SER A 121 -7.20 -9.70 5.25
CA SER A 121 -8.61 -9.67 5.64
C SER A 121 -9.09 -8.25 5.90
N CYS A 122 -10.40 -8.06 6.00
CA CYS A 122 -11.02 -6.81 6.43
C CYS A 122 -11.99 -7.14 7.57
N SER A 123 -11.80 -6.53 8.74
CA SER A 123 -12.58 -6.83 9.94
C SER A 123 -12.85 -5.57 10.74
N VAL A 124 -14.10 -5.35 11.16
CA VAL A 124 -14.42 -4.26 12.09
C VAL A 124 -14.01 -4.68 13.49
N VAL A 125 -13.06 -3.97 14.06
CA VAL A 125 -12.47 -4.26 15.37
C VAL A 125 -12.67 -3.08 16.34
N LYS A 126 -12.55 -3.37 17.64
CA LYS A 126 -12.78 -2.35 18.69
C LYS A 126 -11.68 -1.30 18.72
N ASP A 127 -10.44 -1.74 18.67
CA ASP A 127 -9.24 -0.92 18.85
C ASP A 127 -8.00 -1.67 18.36
N GLU A 128 -6.83 -1.13 18.66
CA GLU A 128 -5.56 -1.77 18.33
C GLU A 128 -5.38 -3.11 19.07
N LYS A 129 -4.66 -4.04 18.43
CA LYS A 129 -4.36 -5.39 18.95
C LYS A 129 -5.59 -6.26 19.17
N ALA A 130 -6.72 -5.90 18.58
CA ALA A 130 -7.87 -6.77 18.57
C ALA A 130 -7.56 -8.06 17.80
N THR A 131 -7.89 -9.19 18.38
CA THR A 131 -7.68 -10.52 17.76
C THR A 131 -8.96 -11.08 17.15
N GLN A 132 -10.07 -10.37 17.28
CA GLN A 132 -11.38 -10.77 16.79
C GLN A 132 -12.20 -9.56 16.36
N PRO A 133 -13.12 -9.72 15.39
CA PRO A 133 -14.08 -8.68 15.03
C PRO A 133 -15.03 -8.40 16.20
N ILE A 134 -15.65 -7.21 16.20
CA ILE A 134 -16.71 -6.85 17.17
C ILE A 134 -17.90 -7.79 17.10
N ASP A 135 -18.27 -8.17 15.88
CA ASP A 135 -19.31 -9.15 15.58
C ASP A 135 -18.73 -10.18 14.60
N PRO A 136 -18.96 -11.49 14.80
CA PRO A 136 -18.46 -12.52 13.90
C PRO A 136 -18.89 -12.39 12.43
N SER A 137 -19.95 -11.63 12.16
CA SER A 137 -20.41 -11.35 10.79
C SER A 137 -19.78 -10.09 10.17
N TRP A 138 -19.00 -9.30 10.93
CA TRP A 138 -18.38 -8.04 10.48
C TRP A 138 -16.92 -8.23 10.05
N THR A 139 -16.69 -9.31 9.32
CA THR A 139 -15.36 -9.68 8.86
C THR A 139 -15.43 -10.48 7.55
N THR A 140 -14.35 -10.44 6.78
CA THR A 140 -14.08 -11.42 5.73
C THR A 140 -13.31 -12.61 6.32
N PRO A 141 -13.30 -13.78 5.65
CA PRO A 141 -12.23 -14.76 5.86
C PRO A 141 -10.87 -14.16 5.44
N ASP A 142 -9.80 -14.86 5.72
CA ASP A 142 -8.51 -14.55 5.12
C ASP A 142 -8.61 -14.75 3.61
N LEU A 143 -8.32 -13.70 2.87
CA LEU A 143 -8.42 -13.64 1.41
C LEU A 143 -7.06 -13.96 0.81
N GLU A 144 -6.97 -15.03 0.06
CA GLU A 144 -5.79 -15.33 -0.74
C GLU A 144 -5.52 -14.24 -1.80
N PRO A 145 -4.29 -14.12 -2.31
CA PRO A 145 -3.97 -13.20 -3.40
C PRO A 145 -4.95 -13.30 -4.59
N GLY A 146 -5.49 -12.16 -5.01
CA GLY A 146 -6.47 -12.05 -6.09
C GLY A 146 -7.91 -12.38 -5.70
N SER A 147 -8.17 -12.74 -4.43
CA SER A 147 -9.52 -13.04 -3.93
C SER A 147 -10.22 -11.79 -3.40
N SER A 148 -11.54 -11.87 -3.29
CA SER A 148 -12.37 -10.82 -2.69
C SER A 148 -13.53 -11.44 -1.90
N ALA A 149 -14.01 -10.71 -0.88
CA ALA A 149 -15.21 -11.04 -0.15
C ALA A 149 -15.91 -9.77 0.32
N THR A 150 -17.14 -9.92 0.77
CA THR A 150 -17.94 -8.82 1.31
C THR A 150 -18.53 -9.18 2.66
N PHE A 151 -18.67 -8.18 3.51
CA PHE A 151 -19.51 -8.26 4.70
C PHE A 151 -20.33 -6.97 4.85
N THR A 152 -21.33 -7.00 5.72
CA THR A 152 -22.16 -5.83 5.97
C THR A 152 -22.26 -5.61 7.47
N PHE A 153 -22.14 -4.35 7.89
CA PHE A 153 -22.33 -3.97 9.28
C PHE A 153 -23.26 -2.77 9.40
N THR A 154 -23.88 -2.63 10.58
CA THR A 154 -24.72 -1.47 10.91
C THR A 154 -24.35 -1.01 12.31
N PRO A 155 -23.56 0.06 12.46
CA PRO A 155 -23.12 0.51 13.77
C PRO A 155 -24.28 1.11 14.56
N THR A 156 -24.34 0.81 15.85
CA THR A 156 -25.39 1.30 16.76
C THR A 156 -24.86 2.24 17.83
N THR A 157 -23.56 2.25 18.07
CA THR A 157 -22.94 3.02 19.15
C THR A 157 -21.88 3.96 18.58
N PRO A 158 -21.98 5.27 18.79
CA PRO A 158 -20.94 6.21 18.41
C PRO A 158 -19.62 5.91 19.12
N GLY A 159 -18.51 6.17 18.43
CA GLY A 159 -17.16 5.95 18.96
C GLY A 159 -16.14 5.70 17.86
N SER A 160 -14.90 5.58 18.27
CA SER A 160 -13.77 5.25 17.40
C SER A 160 -13.53 3.76 17.40
N TYR A 161 -13.35 3.21 16.23
CA TYR A 161 -13.13 1.80 15.91
C TYR A 161 -12.08 1.71 14.82
N ARG A 162 -11.78 0.50 14.34
CA ARG A 162 -10.92 0.27 13.17
C ARG A 162 -11.54 -0.73 12.20
N ILE A 163 -11.13 -0.65 10.95
CA ILE A 163 -11.17 -1.79 10.03
C ILE A 163 -9.73 -2.22 9.83
N ALA A 164 -9.40 -3.46 10.21
CA ALA A 164 -8.04 -3.99 10.21
C ALA A 164 -7.97 -5.39 9.59
N SER A 165 -6.79 -5.77 9.13
CA SER A 165 -6.50 -7.17 8.81
C SER A 165 -6.18 -7.93 10.09
N LEU A 166 -6.89 -9.01 10.35
CA LEU A 166 -6.65 -9.89 11.49
C LEU A 166 -5.61 -10.99 11.21
N VAL A 167 -5.00 -11.01 10.02
CA VAL A 167 -3.83 -11.86 9.76
C VAL A 167 -2.68 -11.40 10.65
N ASP A 168 -1.99 -12.35 11.28
CA ASP A 168 -0.94 -12.08 12.27
C ASP A 168 0.10 -11.08 11.76
N GLY A 169 0.36 -10.05 12.56
CA GLY A 169 1.36 -9.01 12.28
C GLY A 169 0.91 -7.91 11.31
N HIS A 170 -0.22 -8.05 10.61
CA HIS A 170 -0.65 -7.09 9.59
C HIS A 170 -1.07 -5.75 10.21
N GLU A 171 -1.86 -5.74 11.28
CA GLU A 171 -2.24 -4.50 11.95
C GLU A 171 -1.01 -3.78 12.51
N ALA A 172 -0.10 -4.53 13.16
CA ALA A 172 1.16 -3.97 13.66
C ALA A 172 2.05 -3.39 12.56
N SER A 173 1.90 -3.88 11.32
CA SER A 173 2.58 -3.39 10.11
C SER A 173 1.85 -2.23 9.43
N GLY A 174 0.72 -1.77 9.99
CA GLY A 174 -0.02 -0.61 9.48
C GLY A 174 -1.25 -0.95 8.64
N MET A 175 -1.68 -2.21 8.55
CA MET A 175 -2.83 -2.60 7.75
C MET A 175 -4.15 -2.38 8.49
N TRP A 176 -4.49 -1.11 8.66
CA TRP A 176 -5.73 -0.66 9.27
C TRP A 176 -6.08 0.76 8.87
N LEU A 177 -7.36 1.07 8.94
CA LEU A 177 -7.94 2.41 8.79
C LEU A 177 -8.82 2.72 10.00
N ASP A 178 -9.01 4.01 10.29
CA ASP A 178 -9.92 4.45 11.34
C ASP A 178 -11.38 4.36 10.88
N LEU A 179 -12.25 3.89 11.78
CA LEU A 179 -13.69 3.90 11.62
C LEU A 179 -14.33 4.78 12.69
N GLU A 180 -14.77 5.95 12.31
CA GLU A 180 -15.46 6.90 13.20
C GLU A 180 -16.96 6.75 13.07
N VAL A 181 -17.59 6.19 14.10
CA VAL A 181 -19.05 6.11 14.17
C VAL A 181 -19.59 7.34 14.86
N VAL A 182 -20.41 8.12 14.14
CA VAL A 182 -20.98 9.40 14.61
C VAL A 182 -22.50 9.30 14.81
N ALA A 183 -23.05 10.18 15.65
CA ALA A 183 -24.49 10.16 15.93
C ALA A 183 -25.35 10.51 14.70
N SER A 184 -24.87 11.37 13.82
CA SER A 184 -25.60 11.83 12.63
C SER A 184 -24.64 12.31 11.55
N GLY A 185 -25.15 12.49 10.33
CA GLY A 185 -24.38 12.95 9.19
C GLY A 185 -24.51 12.04 7.98
N ARG A 186 -23.49 12.04 7.15
CA ARG A 186 -23.37 11.24 5.93
C ARG A 186 -22.09 10.42 5.97
N PRO A 187 -22.11 9.16 5.49
CA PRO A 187 -20.88 8.40 5.34
C PRO A 187 -19.88 9.08 4.41
N LYS A 188 -18.61 9.03 4.76
CA LYS A 188 -17.49 9.55 3.95
C LYS A 188 -16.24 8.76 4.20
N LEU A 189 -15.40 8.68 3.19
CA LEU A 189 -14.07 8.10 3.24
C LEU A 189 -13.06 9.18 2.87
N GLU A 190 -12.13 9.49 3.75
CA GLU A 190 -11.20 10.62 3.61
C GLU A 190 -9.81 10.24 4.10
N ALA A 191 -8.79 10.91 3.55
CA ALA A 191 -7.43 10.90 4.08
C ALA A 191 -7.12 12.28 4.68
N PRO A 192 -7.38 12.52 5.98
CA PRO A 192 -7.11 13.80 6.61
C PRO A 192 -5.60 14.04 6.65
N GLY A 193 -5.13 15.09 5.97
CA GLY A 193 -3.73 15.50 5.96
C GLY A 193 -2.94 15.14 4.70
N GLY A 194 -3.61 14.75 3.62
CA GLY A 194 -3.02 14.67 2.28
C GLY A 194 -2.95 16.03 1.60
#